data_f4cef14823b628eaab9869d0b7000139
#
_entry.id   f4cef14823b628eaab9869d0b7000139
#
_cell.length_a   1.000
_cell.length_b   1.000
_cell.length_c   1.000
_cell.angle_alpha   90.00
_cell.angle_beta   90.00
_cell.angle_gamma   90.00
#
_symmetry.space_group_name_H-M   'P 1'
#
loop_
_entity.id
_entity.type
_entity.pdbx_description
1 polymer ?
#
loop_
_entity_poly.entity_id
_entity_poly.type
_entity_poly.pdbx_seq_one_letter_code
_entity_poly.pdbx_strand_id
1 'polypeptide(L)'
;MMRNIDVADITRNIKEMCIEANHFLSGDMAAVMEEAAQAEKASLGRQILCQLQDNLKIAGEDMIPICQDTGMAVIFLEIGQDVHFEGGLLEEAVNEGVRQGYTEGYLRKSVVKDPILRDNTKDNTPAVIHYEMVSGDRVKITVAPKGFGSENMSRVFMLKPADGIEGVKNAILTAVRDAGPNACPPMVVGVGVGGTFEKCALLAKKALTRPVDQRSDIPYVKDLEEEMLRKINRTGIGPGGLGGTTTALAVNVNTYPTHIAGLPVAVNICCHVNRHAVRVL
;
A
#
# COMPACT_ATOMS: atom_id res chain seq x y z
N MET A 1 -32.76 4.23 -6.58
CA MET A 1 -33.15 2.94 -7.20
C MET A 1 -32.03 1.97 -6.87
N MET A 2 -32.33 0.78 -6.37
CA MET A 2 -31.29 -0.19 -6.03
C MET A 2 -30.59 -0.68 -7.31
N ARG A 3 -29.28 -0.73 -7.32
CA ARG A 3 -28.47 -1.18 -8.45
C ARG A 3 -28.00 -2.62 -8.19
N ASN A 4 -28.34 -3.53 -9.07
CA ASN A 4 -27.84 -4.90 -9.00
C ASN A 4 -26.47 -5.01 -9.65
N ILE A 5 -25.55 -5.70 -8.98
CA ILE A 5 -24.20 -6.04 -9.48
C ILE A 5 -24.03 -7.55 -9.35
N ASP A 6 -23.75 -8.21 -10.46
CA ASP A 6 -23.40 -9.64 -10.44
C ASP A 6 -21.99 -9.80 -9.83
N VAL A 7 -21.85 -10.68 -8.86
CA VAL A 7 -20.56 -10.96 -8.22
C VAL A 7 -19.53 -11.54 -9.21
N ALA A 8 -19.96 -12.09 -10.34
CA ALA A 8 -19.06 -12.51 -11.41
C ALA A 8 -18.28 -11.32 -12.01
N ASP A 9 -18.88 -10.13 -12.05
CA ASP A 9 -18.18 -8.91 -12.46
C ASP A 9 -17.09 -8.52 -11.44
N ILE A 10 -17.37 -8.71 -10.15
CA ILE A 10 -16.36 -8.50 -9.09
C ILE A 10 -15.18 -9.47 -9.28
N THR A 11 -15.46 -10.75 -9.48
CA THR A 11 -14.44 -11.79 -9.73
C THR A 11 -13.55 -11.42 -10.92
N ARG A 12 -14.16 -11.07 -12.05
CA ARG A 12 -13.42 -10.70 -13.26
C ARG A 12 -12.53 -9.48 -13.05
N ASN A 13 -13.07 -8.42 -12.45
CA ASN A 13 -12.31 -7.20 -12.21
C ASN A 13 -11.14 -7.44 -11.26
N ILE A 14 -11.35 -8.15 -10.15
CA ILE A 14 -10.28 -8.45 -9.17
C ILE A 14 -9.19 -9.32 -9.81
N LYS A 15 -9.55 -10.31 -10.63
CA LYS A 15 -8.58 -11.11 -11.38
C LYS A 15 -7.66 -10.23 -12.22
N GLU A 16 -8.23 -9.39 -13.06
CA GLU A 16 -7.49 -8.49 -13.93
C GLU A 16 -6.64 -7.49 -13.14
N MET A 17 -7.19 -6.92 -12.06
CA MET A 17 -6.48 -5.96 -11.21
C MET A 17 -5.30 -6.60 -10.45
N CYS A 18 -5.39 -7.86 -10.04
CA CYS A 18 -4.27 -8.59 -9.45
C CYS A 18 -3.09 -8.72 -10.43
N ILE A 19 -3.40 -9.02 -11.70
CA ILE A 19 -2.40 -9.12 -12.77
C ILE A 19 -1.82 -7.73 -13.05
N GLU A 20 -2.68 -6.76 -13.35
CA GLU A 20 -2.30 -5.37 -13.65
C GLU A 20 -1.35 -4.78 -12.60
N ALA A 21 -1.77 -4.83 -11.33
CA ALA A 21 -0.98 -4.25 -10.23
C ALA A 21 0.39 -4.90 -10.04
N ASN A 22 0.58 -6.16 -10.45
CA ASN A 22 1.86 -6.85 -10.32
C ASN A 22 2.80 -6.65 -11.53
N HIS A 23 2.30 -6.13 -12.65
CA HIS A 23 3.09 -5.90 -13.86
C HIS A 23 3.34 -4.41 -14.14
N PHE A 24 2.48 -3.53 -13.63
CA PHE A 24 2.56 -2.10 -13.87
C PHE A 24 2.47 -1.33 -12.55
N LEU A 25 3.29 -0.31 -12.39
CA LEU A 25 3.07 0.72 -11.38
C LEU A 25 2.12 1.79 -11.93
N SER A 26 1.43 2.48 -11.02
CA SER A 26 0.63 3.65 -11.39
C SER A 26 1.51 4.77 -11.98
N GLY A 27 0.92 5.62 -12.82
CA GLY A 27 1.65 6.69 -13.50
C GLY A 27 2.32 7.69 -12.55
N ASP A 28 1.67 7.99 -11.41
CA ASP A 28 2.23 8.83 -10.35
C ASP A 28 3.49 8.23 -9.72
N MET A 29 3.49 6.90 -9.46
CA MET A 29 4.66 6.20 -8.93
C MET A 29 5.83 6.20 -9.93
N ALA A 30 5.54 5.96 -11.21
CA ALA A 30 6.57 5.99 -12.25
C ALA A 30 7.20 7.39 -12.39
N ALA A 31 6.37 8.44 -12.39
CA ALA A 31 6.82 9.82 -12.49
C ALA A 31 7.68 10.25 -11.29
N VAL A 32 7.22 9.97 -10.05
CA VAL A 32 7.98 10.33 -8.84
C VAL A 32 9.30 9.54 -8.76
N MET A 33 9.34 8.31 -9.25
CA MET A 33 10.60 7.53 -9.32
C MET A 33 11.59 8.13 -10.34
N GLU A 34 11.10 8.63 -11.47
CA GLU A 34 11.93 9.32 -12.47
C GLU A 34 12.50 10.64 -11.90
N GLU A 35 11.66 11.46 -11.28
CA GLU A 35 12.10 12.69 -10.61
C GLU A 35 13.14 12.38 -9.51
N ALA A 36 12.93 11.32 -8.74
CA ALA A 36 13.86 10.88 -7.71
C ALA A 36 15.23 10.48 -8.30
N ALA A 37 15.26 9.78 -9.44
CA ALA A 37 16.50 9.41 -10.11
C ALA A 37 17.28 10.62 -10.61
N GLN A 38 16.58 11.65 -11.09
CA GLN A 38 17.20 12.91 -11.53
C GLN A 38 17.74 13.74 -10.36
N ALA A 39 17.01 13.73 -9.22
CA ALA A 39 17.36 14.52 -8.04
C ALA A 39 18.38 13.85 -7.11
N GLU A 40 18.59 12.53 -7.21
CA GLU A 40 19.51 11.77 -6.34
C GLU A 40 20.95 12.24 -6.50
N LYS A 41 21.59 12.57 -5.39
CA LYS A 41 22.96 13.15 -5.39
C LYS A 41 24.05 12.09 -5.36
N ALA A 42 23.79 10.93 -4.75
CA ALA A 42 24.75 9.84 -4.70
C ALA A 42 24.78 9.07 -6.02
N SER A 43 25.95 8.88 -6.61
CA SER A 43 26.10 8.18 -7.90
C SER A 43 25.57 6.75 -7.86
N LEU A 44 25.85 6.01 -6.78
CA LEU A 44 25.32 4.65 -6.56
C LEU A 44 23.81 4.66 -6.39
N GLY A 45 23.26 5.60 -5.61
CA GLY A 45 21.80 5.74 -5.44
C GLY A 45 21.09 6.00 -6.76
N ARG A 46 21.68 6.86 -7.62
CA ARG A 46 21.15 7.12 -8.97
C ARG A 46 21.17 5.88 -9.85
N GLN A 47 22.27 5.13 -9.85
CA GLN A 47 22.37 3.88 -10.60
C GLN A 47 21.28 2.88 -10.17
N ILE A 48 21.04 2.74 -8.87
CA ILE A 48 19.98 1.86 -8.34
C ILE A 48 18.61 2.33 -8.85
N LEU A 49 18.29 3.62 -8.76
CA LEU A 49 17.01 4.14 -9.24
C LEU A 49 16.83 3.91 -10.75
N CYS A 50 17.87 4.07 -11.57
CA CYS A 50 17.82 3.72 -12.98
C CYS A 50 17.58 2.24 -13.21
N GLN A 51 18.24 1.35 -12.47
CA GLN A 51 17.98 -0.10 -12.55
C GLN A 51 16.55 -0.47 -12.16
N LEU A 52 15.96 0.22 -11.17
CA LEU A 52 14.56 0.02 -10.82
C LEU A 52 13.62 0.44 -11.96
N GLN A 53 13.91 1.54 -12.65
CA GLN A 53 13.14 1.98 -13.82
C GLN A 53 13.27 0.99 -14.99
N ASP A 54 14.48 0.50 -15.27
CA ASP A 54 14.73 -0.52 -16.29
C ASP A 54 13.92 -1.80 -15.97
N ASN A 55 13.89 -2.21 -14.69
CA ASN A 55 13.09 -3.36 -14.25
C ASN A 55 11.59 -3.15 -14.50
N LEU A 56 11.06 -1.95 -14.23
CA LEU A 56 9.64 -1.64 -14.51
C LEU A 56 9.33 -1.73 -16.01
N LYS A 57 10.24 -1.25 -16.86
CA LYS A 57 10.09 -1.32 -18.32
C LYS A 57 10.07 -2.77 -18.79
N ILE A 58 11.05 -3.58 -18.38
CA ILE A 58 11.14 -5.00 -18.73
C ILE A 58 9.89 -5.75 -18.24
N ALA A 59 9.46 -5.50 -16.99
CA ALA A 59 8.29 -6.15 -16.41
C ALA A 59 7.03 -5.89 -17.26
N GLY A 60 6.83 -4.65 -17.69
CA GLY A 60 5.67 -4.28 -18.52
C GLY A 60 5.75 -4.80 -19.96
N GLU A 61 6.94 -4.79 -20.59
CA GLU A 61 7.13 -5.25 -21.96
C GLU A 61 7.01 -6.79 -22.08
N ASP A 62 7.62 -7.51 -21.13
CA ASP A 62 7.67 -8.98 -21.16
C ASP A 62 6.52 -9.63 -20.37
N MET A 63 5.63 -8.85 -19.77
CA MET A 63 4.56 -9.32 -18.87
C MET A 63 5.09 -10.26 -17.79
N ILE A 64 6.18 -9.84 -17.14
CA ILE A 64 6.79 -10.50 -15.99
C ILE A 64 6.49 -9.68 -14.73
N PRO A 65 6.13 -10.30 -13.58
CA PRO A 65 5.91 -9.55 -12.35
C PRO A 65 7.11 -8.67 -11.96
N ILE A 66 6.84 -7.43 -11.55
CA ILE A 66 7.88 -6.43 -11.17
C ILE A 66 8.82 -6.97 -10.08
N CYS A 67 8.32 -7.85 -9.21
CA CYS A 67 9.06 -8.40 -8.08
C CYS A 67 8.68 -9.87 -7.87
N GLN A 68 9.62 -10.68 -7.35
CA GLN A 68 9.37 -12.07 -6.96
C GLN A 68 8.34 -12.17 -5.80
N ASP A 69 8.21 -11.15 -4.96
CA ASP A 69 7.16 -11.07 -3.96
C ASP A 69 5.96 -10.34 -4.55
N THR A 70 5.04 -11.12 -5.12
CA THR A 70 3.78 -10.60 -5.68
C THR A 70 2.72 -10.33 -4.60
N GLY A 71 3.08 -10.55 -3.34
CA GLY A 71 2.37 -10.11 -2.17
C GLY A 71 1.13 -10.91 -1.80
N MET A 72 0.53 -10.52 -0.69
CA MET A 72 -0.82 -10.91 -0.28
C MET A 72 -1.82 -9.86 -0.78
N ALA A 73 -2.92 -10.28 -1.36
CA ALA A 73 -3.93 -9.36 -1.86
C ALA A 73 -4.63 -8.64 -0.69
N VAL A 74 -4.50 -7.33 -0.62
CA VAL A 74 -5.30 -6.46 0.25
C VAL A 74 -6.32 -5.74 -0.62
N ILE A 75 -7.59 -5.86 -0.28
CA ILE A 75 -8.69 -5.35 -1.09
C ILE A 75 -9.54 -4.40 -0.27
N PHE A 76 -9.74 -3.20 -0.79
CA PHE A 76 -10.68 -2.24 -0.23
C PHE A 76 -11.90 -2.17 -1.16
N LEU A 77 -13.09 -2.35 -0.57
CA LEU A 77 -14.37 -2.23 -1.24
C LEU A 77 -15.14 -1.06 -0.62
N GLU A 78 -15.27 0.03 -1.36
CA GLU A 78 -16.17 1.13 -1.03
C GLU A 78 -17.51 0.84 -1.73
N ILE A 79 -18.52 0.44 -0.96
CA ILE A 79 -19.80 -0.08 -1.47
C ILE A 79 -20.88 0.97 -1.27
N GLY A 80 -21.50 1.39 -2.36
CA GLY A 80 -22.65 2.29 -2.32
C GLY A 80 -23.83 1.66 -1.58
N GLN A 81 -24.51 2.45 -0.75
CA GLN A 81 -25.63 1.97 0.06
C GLN A 81 -26.80 1.43 -0.78
N ASP A 82 -26.94 1.87 -2.02
CA ASP A 82 -27.99 1.44 -2.95
C ASP A 82 -27.55 0.28 -3.86
N VAL A 83 -26.46 -0.43 -3.53
CA VAL A 83 -25.97 -1.60 -4.25
C VAL A 83 -26.54 -2.89 -3.64
N HIS A 84 -27.00 -3.78 -4.50
CA HIS A 84 -27.35 -5.16 -4.16
C HIS A 84 -26.48 -6.11 -4.99
N PHE A 85 -25.84 -7.08 -4.31
CA PHE A 85 -25.06 -8.12 -4.98
C PHE A 85 -25.92 -9.34 -5.25
N GLU A 86 -25.81 -9.90 -6.47
CA GLU A 86 -26.50 -11.12 -6.86
C GLU A 86 -25.50 -12.12 -7.48
N GLY A 87 -25.93 -13.39 -7.59
CA GLY A 87 -25.09 -14.45 -8.19
C GLY A 87 -24.20 -15.19 -7.21
N GLY A 88 -24.15 -14.80 -5.91
CA GLY A 88 -23.36 -15.50 -4.88
C GLY A 88 -22.91 -14.61 -3.72
N LEU A 89 -22.00 -15.12 -2.90
CA LEU A 89 -21.40 -14.34 -1.81
C LEU A 89 -20.28 -13.46 -2.33
N LEU A 90 -20.31 -12.18 -1.96
CA LEU A 90 -19.30 -11.20 -2.37
C LEU A 90 -17.88 -11.62 -1.94
N GLU A 91 -17.71 -12.13 -0.71
CA GLU A 91 -16.40 -12.56 -0.22
C GLU A 91 -15.83 -13.74 -1.03
N GLU A 92 -16.69 -14.70 -1.42
CA GLU A 92 -16.27 -15.82 -2.27
C GLU A 92 -15.87 -15.35 -3.65
N ALA A 93 -16.61 -14.41 -4.24
CA ALA A 93 -16.30 -13.83 -5.54
C ALA A 93 -14.97 -13.05 -5.52
N VAL A 94 -14.70 -12.32 -4.44
CA VAL A 94 -13.41 -11.62 -4.24
C VAL A 94 -12.27 -12.63 -4.20
N ASN A 95 -12.39 -13.69 -3.39
CA ASN A 95 -11.35 -14.71 -3.27
C ASN A 95 -11.19 -15.50 -4.57
N GLU A 96 -12.26 -15.77 -5.30
CA GLU A 96 -12.17 -16.41 -6.62
C GLU A 96 -11.41 -15.52 -7.62
N GLY A 97 -11.66 -14.21 -7.64
CA GLY A 97 -10.89 -13.28 -8.46
C GLY A 97 -9.39 -13.29 -8.14
N VAL A 98 -9.04 -13.32 -6.85
CA VAL A 98 -7.64 -13.44 -6.41
C VAL A 98 -7.05 -14.77 -6.86
N ARG A 99 -7.75 -15.90 -6.66
CA ARG A 99 -7.31 -17.25 -7.08
C ARG A 99 -6.99 -17.29 -8.57
N GLN A 100 -7.91 -16.80 -9.40
CA GLN A 100 -7.73 -16.74 -10.84
C GLN A 100 -6.58 -15.80 -11.22
N GLY A 101 -6.53 -14.59 -10.65
CA GLY A 101 -5.49 -13.61 -10.95
C GLY A 101 -4.08 -14.11 -10.62
N TYR A 102 -3.91 -14.73 -9.45
CA TYR A 102 -2.60 -15.29 -9.07
C TYR A 102 -2.23 -16.57 -9.83
N THR A 103 -3.20 -17.28 -10.39
CA THR A 103 -2.95 -18.49 -11.18
C THR A 103 -2.65 -18.12 -12.64
N GLU A 104 -3.51 -17.36 -13.28
CA GLU A 104 -3.39 -16.97 -14.69
C GLU A 104 -2.27 -15.94 -14.93
N GLY A 105 -2.02 -15.06 -13.95
CA GLY A 105 -0.90 -14.09 -13.98
C GLY A 105 0.46 -14.68 -13.59
N TYR A 106 0.56 -15.99 -13.35
CA TYR A 106 1.79 -16.67 -12.90
C TYR A 106 2.41 -16.02 -11.66
N LEU A 107 1.56 -15.47 -10.78
CA LEU A 107 2.00 -14.79 -9.57
C LEU A 107 2.34 -15.81 -8.47
N ARG A 108 3.25 -15.43 -7.57
CA ARG A 108 3.70 -16.28 -6.48
C ARG A 108 2.58 -16.49 -5.44
N LYS A 109 2.26 -17.74 -5.12
CA LYS A 109 1.30 -18.13 -4.08
C LYS A 109 2.02 -18.10 -2.71
N SER A 110 1.86 -17.00 -1.97
CA SER A 110 2.62 -16.74 -0.74
C SER A 110 1.80 -16.92 0.54
N VAL A 111 0.47 -17.14 0.43
CA VAL A 111 -0.41 -17.26 1.60
C VAL A 111 -0.31 -18.65 2.23
N VAL A 112 -0.21 -18.68 3.55
CA VAL A 112 -0.24 -19.91 4.36
C VAL A 112 -1.55 -19.99 5.15
N LYS A 113 -2.08 -21.21 5.30
CA LYS A 113 -3.37 -21.47 5.97
C LYS A 113 -3.32 -21.14 7.46
N ASP A 114 -2.20 -21.44 8.08
CA ASP A 114 -1.95 -21.21 9.49
C ASP A 114 -0.61 -20.50 9.67
N PRO A 115 -0.55 -19.42 10.48
CA PRO A 115 0.67 -18.62 10.63
C PRO A 115 1.78 -19.35 11.37
N ILE A 116 1.50 -20.44 12.11
CA ILE A 116 2.46 -21.23 12.87
C ILE A 116 2.84 -22.50 12.10
N LEU A 117 1.86 -23.27 11.61
CA LEU A 117 2.10 -24.53 10.88
C LEU A 117 2.61 -24.31 9.46
N ARG A 118 2.30 -23.15 8.86
CA ARG A 118 2.87 -22.66 7.60
C ARG A 118 2.50 -23.43 6.33
N ASP A 119 1.44 -24.23 6.34
CA ASP A 119 0.94 -24.90 5.15
C ASP A 119 0.44 -23.90 4.10
N ASN A 120 1.00 -23.96 2.89
CA ASN A 120 0.62 -23.05 1.82
C ASN A 120 -0.79 -23.32 1.28
N THR A 121 -1.56 -22.27 0.99
CA THR A 121 -2.91 -22.41 0.43
C THR A 121 -2.91 -22.84 -1.04
N LYS A 122 -1.80 -22.61 -1.75
CA LYS A 122 -1.53 -22.91 -3.16
C LYS A 122 -2.29 -22.07 -4.19
N ASP A 123 -3.12 -21.14 -3.75
CA ASP A 123 -3.93 -20.27 -4.60
C ASP A 123 -3.89 -18.78 -4.19
N ASN A 124 -3.09 -18.46 -3.17
CA ASN A 124 -2.90 -17.12 -2.59
C ASN A 124 -4.17 -16.52 -1.96
N THR A 125 -5.11 -17.35 -1.56
CA THR A 125 -6.30 -16.96 -0.79
C THR A 125 -6.19 -17.39 0.68
N PRO A 126 -6.94 -16.80 1.62
CA PRO A 126 -7.87 -15.68 1.39
C PRO A 126 -7.15 -14.34 1.20
N ALA A 127 -7.83 -13.40 0.55
CA ALA A 127 -7.45 -11.99 0.57
C ALA A 127 -7.73 -11.37 1.93
N VAL A 128 -7.05 -10.24 2.23
CA VAL A 128 -7.45 -9.35 3.33
C VAL A 128 -8.44 -8.33 2.78
N ILE A 129 -9.71 -8.44 3.15
CA ILE A 129 -10.79 -7.63 2.58
C ILE A 129 -11.27 -6.61 3.61
N HIS A 130 -11.33 -5.35 3.21
CA HIS A 130 -11.89 -4.25 3.98
C HIS A 130 -13.11 -3.68 3.28
N TYR A 131 -14.23 -3.61 4.00
CA TYR A 131 -15.49 -3.08 3.50
C TYR A 131 -15.75 -1.69 4.10
N GLU A 132 -16.19 -0.75 3.25
CA GLU A 132 -16.64 0.57 3.66
C GLU A 132 -17.96 0.89 2.96
N MET A 133 -18.99 1.23 3.74
CA MET A 133 -20.27 1.67 3.18
C MET A 133 -20.20 3.16 2.89
N VAL A 134 -20.57 3.54 1.66
CA VAL A 134 -20.61 4.93 1.20
C VAL A 134 -22.00 5.25 0.60
N SER A 135 -22.27 6.52 0.35
CA SER A 135 -23.50 6.92 -0.33
C SER A 135 -23.46 6.56 -1.82
N GLY A 136 -24.64 6.33 -2.39
CA GLY A 136 -24.81 6.09 -3.83
C GLY A 136 -24.89 4.61 -4.22
N ASP A 137 -24.68 4.33 -5.50
CA ASP A 137 -24.93 3.04 -6.16
C ASP A 137 -23.70 2.47 -6.90
N ARG A 138 -22.50 2.94 -6.54
CA ARG A 138 -21.25 2.48 -7.14
C ARG A 138 -20.47 1.61 -6.19
N VAL A 139 -19.64 0.74 -6.75
CA VAL A 139 -18.64 -0.03 -6.01
C VAL A 139 -17.26 0.36 -6.50
N LYS A 140 -16.45 0.95 -5.62
CA LYS A 140 -15.04 1.20 -5.90
C LYS A 140 -14.22 0.07 -5.31
N ILE A 141 -13.45 -0.58 -6.16
CA ILE A 141 -12.55 -1.67 -5.80
C ILE A 141 -11.13 -1.14 -5.88
N THR A 142 -10.35 -1.35 -4.81
CA THR A 142 -8.90 -1.13 -4.82
C THR A 142 -8.22 -2.45 -4.48
N VAL A 143 -7.40 -2.96 -5.39
CA VAL A 143 -6.55 -4.15 -5.18
C VAL A 143 -5.12 -3.68 -4.97
N ALA A 144 -4.57 -3.97 -3.79
CA ALA A 144 -3.22 -3.57 -3.40
C ALA A 144 -2.41 -4.80 -2.94
N PRO A 145 -1.71 -5.49 -3.85
CA PRO A 145 -0.84 -6.60 -3.48
C PRO A 145 0.31 -6.12 -2.59
N LYS A 146 0.35 -6.59 -1.35
CA LYS A 146 1.31 -6.13 -0.33
C LYS A 146 2.41 -7.14 -0.08
N GLY A 147 3.64 -6.81 -0.47
CA GLY A 147 4.83 -7.61 -0.20
C GLY A 147 5.23 -7.58 1.28
N PHE A 148 5.68 -8.72 1.79
CA PHE A 148 5.91 -8.89 3.24
C PHE A 148 7.29 -8.44 3.71
N GLY A 149 8.27 -8.28 2.84
CA GLY A 149 9.55 -7.69 3.22
C GLY A 149 9.36 -6.31 3.89
N SER A 150 8.61 -5.43 3.24
CA SER A 150 8.28 -4.12 3.80
C SER A 150 7.13 -4.17 4.83
N GLU A 151 6.16 -5.07 4.70
CA GLU A 151 5.08 -5.21 5.67
C GLU A 151 5.61 -5.53 7.08
N ASN A 152 6.58 -6.41 7.19
CA ASN A 152 7.22 -6.78 8.45
C ASN A 152 7.92 -5.61 9.16
N MET A 153 8.21 -4.53 8.43
CA MET A 153 8.86 -3.33 8.97
C MET A 153 7.86 -2.33 9.54
N SER A 154 6.56 -2.58 9.41
CA SER A 154 5.50 -1.71 9.91
C SER A 154 5.40 -1.77 11.44
N ARG A 155 4.91 -0.67 12.05
CA ARG A 155 4.80 -0.53 13.52
C ARG A 155 3.50 0.15 13.91
N VAL A 156 3.00 -0.21 15.09
CA VAL A 156 1.90 0.49 15.77
C VAL A 156 2.40 1.02 17.10
N PHE A 157 2.09 2.26 17.38
CA PHE A 157 2.46 2.96 18.61
C PHE A 157 1.18 3.47 19.29
N MET A 158 1.03 3.17 20.57
CA MET A 158 -0.04 3.72 21.40
C MET A 158 0.52 4.90 22.19
N LEU A 159 0.52 6.07 21.57
CA LEU A 159 1.05 7.29 22.17
C LEU A 159 0.04 7.89 23.16
N LYS A 160 0.54 8.77 24.02
CA LYS A 160 -0.28 9.59 24.91
C LYS A 160 -0.61 10.92 24.24
N PRO A 161 -1.77 11.55 24.53
CA PRO A 161 -2.10 12.87 24.01
C PRO A 161 -1.02 13.94 24.26
N ALA A 162 -0.32 13.84 25.39
CA ALA A 162 0.78 14.74 25.74
C ALA A 162 2.00 14.64 24.81
N ASP A 163 2.18 13.53 24.09
CA ASP A 163 3.27 13.36 23.13
C ASP A 163 3.06 14.24 21.88
N GLY A 164 1.81 14.60 21.61
CA GLY A 164 1.44 15.55 20.56
C GLY A 164 2.00 15.20 19.19
N ILE A 165 2.15 16.21 18.35
CA ILE A 165 2.65 16.04 16.97
C ILE A 165 4.10 15.58 16.93
N GLU A 166 4.91 15.95 17.90
CA GLU A 166 6.31 15.51 17.97
C GLU A 166 6.41 14.01 18.26
N GLY A 167 5.51 13.46 19.10
CA GLY A 167 5.39 12.01 19.30
C GLY A 167 5.06 11.29 17.99
N VAL A 168 4.13 11.82 17.18
CA VAL A 168 3.77 11.28 15.85
C VAL A 168 5.00 11.29 14.93
N LYS A 169 5.71 12.43 14.85
CA LYS A 169 6.92 12.54 14.03
C LYS A 169 8.00 11.54 14.44
N ASN A 170 8.20 11.37 15.74
CA ASN A 170 9.17 10.42 16.28
C ASN A 170 8.78 8.98 15.98
N ALA A 171 7.49 8.62 16.08
CA ALA A 171 6.98 7.29 15.71
C ALA A 171 7.26 6.97 14.23
N ILE A 172 7.00 7.92 13.33
CA ILE A 172 7.29 7.77 11.89
C ILE A 172 8.78 7.55 11.66
N LEU A 173 9.64 8.40 12.23
CA LEU A 173 11.10 8.28 12.06
C LEU A 173 11.65 6.99 12.65
N THR A 174 11.14 6.54 13.80
CA THR A 174 11.53 5.28 14.43
C THR A 174 11.19 4.11 13.50
N ALA A 175 9.96 4.02 13.00
CA ALA A 175 9.56 2.95 12.10
C ALA A 175 10.44 2.90 10.83
N VAL A 176 10.74 4.06 10.24
CA VAL A 176 11.58 4.14 9.03
C VAL A 176 13.03 3.74 9.31
N ARG A 177 13.60 4.16 10.43
CA ARG A 177 14.98 3.79 10.82
C ARG A 177 15.09 2.31 11.13
N ASP A 178 14.12 1.74 11.85
CA ASP A 178 14.06 0.30 12.13
C ASP A 178 13.90 -0.52 10.84
N ALA A 179 13.15 -0.01 9.88
CA ALA A 179 13.00 -0.63 8.57
C ALA A 179 14.34 -0.65 7.81
N GLY A 180 15.02 0.49 7.75
CA GLY A 180 16.31 0.62 7.09
C GLY A 180 16.33 0.02 5.69
N PRO A 181 17.38 -0.73 5.33
CA PRO A 181 17.48 -1.40 4.03
C PRO A 181 16.47 -2.54 3.82
N ASN A 182 15.94 -3.12 4.91
CA ASN A 182 15.06 -4.28 4.85
C ASN A 182 13.70 -3.99 4.17
N ALA A 183 13.33 -2.72 4.06
CA ALA A 183 12.12 -2.30 3.37
C ALA A 183 12.30 -2.09 1.86
N CYS A 184 13.47 -2.35 1.31
CA CYS A 184 13.81 -2.10 -0.11
C CYS A 184 13.49 -0.66 -0.53
N PRO A 185 14.15 0.35 0.05
CA PRO A 185 13.91 1.74 -0.30
C PRO A 185 14.28 2.06 -1.77
N PRO A 186 13.70 3.13 -2.36
CA PRO A 186 12.93 4.16 -1.70
C PRO A 186 11.53 3.70 -1.28
N MET A 187 11.11 4.13 -0.11
CA MET A 187 9.86 3.68 0.53
C MET A 187 8.69 4.60 0.17
N VAL A 188 7.47 4.04 0.23
CA VAL A 188 6.25 4.81 0.45
C VAL A 188 5.77 4.53 1.88
N VAL A 189 5.54 5.58 2.65
CA VAL A 189 5.20 5.48 4.06
C VAL A 189 3.75 5.89 4.27
N GLY A 190 2.90 4.93 4.60
CA GLY A 190 1.51 5.17 4.98
C GLY A 190 1.40 5.34 6.50
N VAL A 191 0.74 6.40 6.93
CA VAL A 191 0.57 6.71 8.35
C VAL A 191 -0.92 6.83 8.68
N GLY A 192 -1.34 6.19 9.75
CA GLY A 192 -2.67 6.34 10.31
C GLY A 192 -2.58 6.93 11.71
N VAL A 193 -3.30 8.02 11.95
CA VAL A 193 -3.31 8.72 13.24
C VAL A 193 -4.73 8.82 13.78
N GLY A 194 -4.95 8.37 15.00
CA GLY A 194 -6.25 8.41 15.64
C GLY A 194 -7.05 7.11 15.47
N GLY A 195 -8.34 7.14 15.83
CA GLY A 195 -9.19 5.97 15.93
C GLY A 195 -8.83 5.09 17.13
N THR A 196 -8.78 3.80 16.89
CA THR A 196 -8.41 2.73 17.82
C THR A 196 -7.17 2.00 17.31
N PHE A 197 -6.70 0.97 18.03
CA PHE A 197 -5.54 0.14 17.64
C PHE A 197 -5.65 -0.41 16.20
N GLU A 198 -6.76 -1.03 15.86
CA GLU A 198 -7.02 -1.59 14.53
C GLU A 198 -7.32 -0.50 13.49
N LYS A 199 -8.00 0.59 13.91
CA LYS A 199 -8.38 1.66 12.98
C LYS A 199 -7.16 2.43 12.49
N CYS A 200 -6.20 2.77 13.36
CA CYS A 200 -4.98 3.45 12.91
C CYS A 200 -4.15 2.57 11.96
N ALA A 201 -4.09 1.25 12.19
CA ALA A 201 -3.42 0.32 11.29
C ALA A 201 -4.10 0.25 9.91
N LEU A 202 -5.45 0.20 9.88
CA LEU A 202 -6.23 0.25 8.64
C LEU A 202 -6.01 1.58 7.88
N LEU A 203 -6.01 2.71 8.59
CA LEU A 203 -5.76 4.02 8.00
C LEU A 203 -4.36 4.10 7.36
N ALA A 204 -3.33 3.58 8.04
CA ALA A 204 -1.98 3.52 7.53
C ALA A 204 -1.90 2.65 6.26
N LYS A 205 -2.59 1.51 6.23
CA LYS A 205 -2.68 0.64 5.05
C LYS A 205 -3.38 1.36 3.89
N LYS A 206 -4.53 1.99 4.15
CA LYS A 206 -5.29 2.74 3.13
C LYS A 206 -4.49 3.95 2.62
N ALA A 207 -3.66 4.59 3.45
CA ALA A 207 -2.80 5.71 3.05
C ALA A 207 -1.78 5.33 1.97
N LEU A 208 -1.35 4.07 1.88
CA LEU A 208 -0.47 3.58 0.82
C LEU A 208 -1.11 3.55 -0.56
N THR A 209 -2.45 3.58 -0.65
CA THR A 209 -3.20 3.55 -1.92
C THR A 209 -3.57 4.95 -2.42
N ARG A 210 -3.19 6.01 -1.70
CA ARG A 210 -3.30 7.38 -2.20
C ARG A 210 -2.17 7.66 -3.20
N PRO A 211 -2.43 8.38 -4.31
CA PRO A 211 -1.39 8.80 -5.23
C PRO A 211 -0.22 9.48 -4.52
N VAL A 212 1.02 9.13 -4.90
CA VAL A 212 2.22 9.59 -4.19
C VAL A 212 2.57 11.06 -4.47
N ASP A 213 2.02 11.63 -5.52
CA ASP A 213 2.11 13.04 -5.89
C ASP A 213 1.05 13.92 -5.22
N GLN A 214 0.04 13.30 -4.57
CA GLN A 214 -1.05 14.01 -3.89
C GLN A 214 -0.77 14.14 -2.39
N ARG A 215 -0.90 15.37 -1.88
CA ARG A 215 -0.84 15.67 -0.44
C ARG A 215 -2.24 15.70 0.15
N SER A 216 -2.31 15.63 1.48
CA SER A 216 -3.58 15.76 2.21
C SER A 216 -4.21 17.15 1.98
N ASP A 217 -5.54 17.20 1.89
CA ASP A 217 -6.30 18.46 1.83
C ASP A 217 -6.37 19.18 3.19
N ILE A 218 -6.01 18.47 4.28
CA ILE A 218 -5.97 19.04 5.63
C ILE A 218 -4.63 19.75 5.82
N PRO A 219 -4.60 21.08 6.02
CA PRO A 219 -3.35 21.86 5.97
C PRO A 219 -2.24 21.35 6.89
N TYR A 220 -2.52 21.11 8.17
CA TYR A 220 -1.50 20.63 9.12
C TYR A 220 -1.01 19.20 8.80
N VAL A 221 -1.85 18.38 8.16
CA VAL A 221 -1.47 17.03 7.72
C VAL A 221 -0.55 17.12 6.51
N LYS A 222 -0.88 17.99 5.55
CA LYS A 222 0.00 18.29 4.41
C LYS A 222 1.38 18.74 4.86
N ASP A 223 1.44 19.69 5.81
CA ASP A 223 2.72 20.17 6.37
C ASP A 223 3.50 19.03 7.03
N LEU A 224 2.81 18.13 7.75
CA LEU A 224 3.40 16.95 8.38
C LEU A 224 3.97 15.99 7.32
N GLU A 225 3.23 15.69 6.27
CA GLU A 225 3.67 14.82 5.16
C GLU A 225 4.95 15.35 4.52
N GLU A 226 4.98 16.63 4.18
CA GLU A 226 6.14 17.28 3.58
C GLU A 226 7.35 17.35 4.51
N GLU A 227 7.12 17.69 5.79
CA GLU A 227 8.19 17.72 6.79
C GLU A 227 8.80 16.33 6.98
N MET A 228 7.93 15.30 7.10
CA MET A 228 8.41 13.93 7.33
C MET A 228 9.15 13.37 6.13
N LEU A 229 8.69 13.64 4.90
CA LEU A 229 9.41 13.25 3.70
C LEU A 229 10.82 13.85 3.67
N ARG A 230 10.94 15.15 3.97
CA ARG A 230 12.26 15.81 4.06
C ARG A 230 13.14 15.20 5.16
N LYS A 231 12.59 14.92 6.34
CA LYS A 231 13.35 14.32 7.47
C LYS A 231 13.79 12.89 7.16
N ILE A 232 12.93 12.09 6.55
CA ILE A 232 13.25 10.71 6.14
C ILE A 232 14.37 10.71 5.10
N ASN A 233 14.29 11.58 4.11
CA ASN A 233 15.32 11.67 3.07
C ASN A 233 16.67 12.19 3.58
N ARG A 234 16.69 12.87 4.74
CA ARG A 234 17.94 13.25 5.44
C ARG A 234 18.54 12.11 6.29
N THR A 235 17.87 10.96 6.43
CA THR A 235 18.46 9.83 7.17
C THR A 235 19.67 9.22 6.47
N GLY A 236 19.78 9.40 5.16
CA GLY A 236 20.87 8.88 4.37
C GLY A 236 20.81 7.37 4.10
N ILE A 237 19.69 6.70 4.40
CA ILE A 237 19.49 5.27 4.10
C ILE A 237 19.62 5.07 2.58
N GLY A 238 18.92 5.88 1.78
CA GLY A 238 19.06 5.94 0.33
C GLY A 238 18.50 4.73 -0.42
N PRO A 239 18.52 4.77 -1.77
CA PRO A 239 18.06 3.69 -2.62
C PRO A 239 18.76 2.36 -2.31
N GLY A 240 17.97 1.28 -2.21
CA GLY A 240 18.49 -0.04 -1.84
C GLY A 240 19.07 -0.13 -0.42
N GLY A 241 19.02 0.94 0.38
CA GLY A 241 19.70 1.02 1.67
C GLY A 241 21.22 1.20 1.57
N LEU A 242 21.72 1.62 0.41
CA LEU A 242 23.15 1.74 0.11
C LEU A 242 23.66 3.19 0.15
N GLY A 243 22.93 4.06 0.83
CA GLY A 243 23.23 5.48 0.96
C GLY A 243 22.63 6.31 -0.16
N GLY A 244 22.45 7.61 0.13
CA GLY A 244 21.86 8.56 -0.81
C GLY A 244 20.84 9.49 -0.16
N THR A 245 20.20 10.29 -0.99
CA THR A 245 19.25 11.31 -0.58
C THR A 245 17.78 10.91 -0.78
N THR A 246 17.54 9.77 -1.41
CA THR A 246 16.19 9.26 -1.70
C THR A 246 15.90 8.00 -0.87
N THR A 247 15.44 8.19 0.36
CA THR A 247 15.02 7.09 1.25
C THR A 247 13.54 6.78 1.09
N ALA A 248 12.72 7.80 0.86
CA ALA A 248 11.28 7.65 0.61
C ALA A 248 10.85 8.53 -0.57
N LEU A 249 9.83 8.07 -1.29
CA LEU A 249 9.15 8.80 -2.38
C LEU A 249 7.98 9.62 -1.86
N ALA A 250 7.25 9.08 -0.88
CA ALA A 250 6.11 9.77 -0.28
C ALA A 250 5.90 9.38 1.19
N VAL A 251 5.26 10.29 1.91
CA VAL A 251 4.63 10.05 3.21
C VAL A 251 3.19 10.47 3.09
N ASN A 252 2.26 9.55 3.25
CA ASN A 252 0.83 9.77 3.18
C ASN A 252 0.21 9.54 4.56
N VAL A 253 -0.49 10.53 5.10
CA VAL A 253 -1.08 10.48 6.43
C VAL A 253 -2.61 10.55 6.34
N ASN A 254 -3.29 9.57 6.94
CA ASN A 254 -4.73 9.59 7.14
C ASN A 254 -5.03 9.77 8.63
N THR A 255 -6.03 10.58 8.96
CA THR A 255 -6.44 10.86 10.33
C THR A 255 -7.87 10.41 10.59
N TYR A 256 -8.19 10.14 11.85
CA TYR A 256 -9.53 9.79 12.30
C TYR A 256 -9.75 10.30 13.73
N PRO A 257 -10.97 10.71 14.11
CA PRO A 257 -11.29 11.05 15.48
C PRO A 257 -10.89 9.94 16.46
N THR A 258 -10.40 10.31 17.63
CA THR A 258 -9.92 9.37 18.65
C THR A 258 -10.45 9.70 20.03
N HIS A 259 -10.29 8.77 20.98
CA HIS A 259 -10.65 9.01 22.37
C HIS A 259 -9.73 10.05 22.99
N ILE A 260 -10.28 10.91 23.89
CA ILE A 260 -9.54 12.01 24.52
C ILE A 260 -8.25 11.59 25.24
N ALA A 261 -8.18 10.34 25.70
CA ALA A 261 -7.04 9.79 26.44
C ALA A 261 -6.04 9.03 25.55
N GLY A 262 -6.24 8.99 24.22
CA GLY A 262 -5.39 8.20 23.33
C GLY A 262 -4.85 8.99 22.15
N LEU A 263 -3.70 8.54 21.62
CA LEU A 263 -3.12 9.01 20.36
C LEU A 263 -2.48 7.81 19.65
N PRO A 264 -3.28 6.87 19.12
CA PRO A 264 -2.75 5.74 18.37
C PRO A 264 -2.16 6.20 17.04
N VAL A 265 -1.00 5.65 16.69
CA VAL A 265 -0.28 5.93 15.44
C VAL A 265 0.19 4.61 14.84
N ALA A 266 -0.15 4.37 13.60
CA ALA A 266 0.40 3.26 12.83
C ALA A 266 1.24 3.78 11.67
N VAL A 267 2.35 3.11 11.40
CA VAL A 267 3.24 3.39 10.28
C VAL A 267 3.37 2.11 9.47
N ASN A 268 2.78 2.09 8.28
CA ASN A 268 2.86 0.99 7.35
C ASN A 268 3.87 1.30 6.25
N ILE A 269 4.91 0.50 6.18
CA ILE A 269 6.00 0.68 5.22
C ILE A 269 5.70 -0.10 3.94
N CYS A 270 5.87 0.55 2.78
CA CYS A 270 5.90 -0.11 1.48
C CYS A 270 7.23 0.17 0.79
N CYS A 271 7.72 -0.82 0.03
CA CYS A 271 8.94 -0.68 -0.77
C CYS A 271 8.68 0.19 -2.03
N HIS A 272 9.69 0.34 -2.86
CA HIS A 272 9.58 1.03 -4.15
C HIS A 272 8.53 0.43 -5.10
N VAL A 273 8.10 -0.82 -4.89
CA VAL A 273 7.00 -1.43 -5.61
C VAL A 273 5.69 -1.20 -4.83
N ASN A 274 5.32 0.07 -4.64
CA ASN A 274 4.03 0.44 -4.08
C ASN A 274 2.98 0.39 -5.19
N ARG A 275 2.34 -0.76 -5.32
CA ARG A 275 1.44 -1.10 -6.42
C ARG A 275 0.01 -1.25 -5.97
N HIS A 276 -0.90 -0.74 -6.76
CA HIS A 276 -2.33 -0.94 -6.60
C HIS A 276 -3.06 -0.62 -7.90
N ALA A 277 -4.22 -1.23 -8.08
CA ALA A 277 -5.15 -0.94 -9.16
C ALA A 277 -6.48 -0.47 -8.57
N VAL A 278 -7.18 0.43 -9.26
CA VAL A 278 -8.48 0.97 -8.82
C VAL A 278 -9.48 0.87 -9.96
N ARG A 279 -10.69 0.37 -9.66
CA ARG A 279 -11.82 0.35 -10.61
C ARG A 279 -13.11 0.75 -9.89
N VAL A 280 -14.01 1.36 -10.66
CA VAL A 280 -15.34 1.76 -10.20
C VAL A 280 -16.36 1.08 -11.09
N LEU A 281 -17.24 0.28 -10.48
CA LEU A 281 -18.36 -0.39 -11.10
C LEU A 281 -19.64 0.40 -10.87
#